data_f688a53280c4ea41af69530f0449c91e
#
_entry.id   f688a53280c4ea41af69530f0449c91e
#
_cell.length_a   1.000
_cell.length_b   1.000
_cell.length_c   1.000
_cell.angle_alpha   90.00
_cell.angle_beta   90.00
_cell.angle_gamma   90.00
#
_symmetry.space_group_name_H-M   'P 1'
#
loop_
_entity.id
_entity.type
_entity.pdbx_description
1 polymer ?
#
loop_
_entity_poly.entity_id
_entity_poly.type
_entity_poly.pdbx_seq_one_letter_code
_entity_poly.pdbx_strand_id
1 'polypeptide(L)'
;MGWIEYANYRQRRVEAGASVVREVGRSAITAMRRSASAKKVAFSDALMENIFEDIERGEPGGSYYLDGQRATRGYAVGGYEGGFRRAEEFAVSADDIEDPQDLRAVVELMDEEARRLMSDGEVVVGFWKNDRGQIVFDVSNIFSDEQEAVEVGLSRFEEEIWDFSNGTGINLNDYM
;
A
#
# COMPACT_ATOMS: atom_id res chain seq x y z
N MET A 1 -5.37 11.06 14.60
CA MET A 1 -5.02 12.00 13.54
C MET A 1 -4.22 11.36 12.40
N GLY A 2 -3.38 10.39 12.63
CA GLY A 2 -2.45 9.86 11.62
C GLY A 2 -3.02 9.33 10.29
N TRP A 3 -4.19 8.68 10.27
CA TRP A 3 -4.67 8.04 9.04
C TRP A 3 -5.33 8.98 8.04
N ILE A 4 -5.95 10.06 8.46
CA ILE A 4 -6.46 11.11 7.55
C ILE A 4 -5.28 11.80 6.85
N GLU A 5 -4.21 12.07 7.59
CA GLU A 5 -2.98 12.64 7.04
C GLU A 5 -2.29 11.69 6.08
N TYR A 6 -2.26 10.39 6.42
CA TYR A 6 -1.72 9.36 5.52
C TYR A 6 -2.52 9.24 4.22
N ALA A 7 -3.84 9.24 4.28
CA ALA A 7 -4.68 9.24 3.09
C ALA A 7 -4.42 10.48 2.20
N ASN A 8 -4.29 11.66 2.81
CA ASN A 8 -3.94 12.89 2.09
C ASN A 8 -2.53 12.84 1.48
N TYR A 9 -1.57 12.26 2.18
CA TYR A 9 -0.23 12.02 1.66
C TYR A 9 -0.26 11.13 0.42
N ARG A 10 -0.95 9.99 0.50
CA ARG A 10 -1.06 9.06 -0.64
C ARG A 10 -1.78 9.70 -1.82
N GLN A 11 -2.83 10.46 -1.57
CA GLN A 11 -3.53 11.22 -2.61
C GLN A 11 -2.60 12.22 -3.32
N ARG A 12 -1.79 12.96 -2.56
CA ARG A 12 -0.81 13.90 -3.14
C ARG A 12 0.22 13.19 -4.02
N ARG A 13 0.68 11.96 -3.64
CA ARG A 13 1.59 11.17 -4.46
C ARG A 13 0.97 10.81 -5.82
N VAL A 14 -0.30 10.40 -5.84
CA VAL A 14 -1.04 10.10 -7.07
C VAL A 14 -1.16 11.36 -7.94
N GLU A 15 -1.52 12.50 -7.34
CA GLU A 15 -1.66 13.78 -8.04
C GLU A 15 -0.34 14.28 -8.62
N ALA A 16 0.76 14.12 -7.87
CA ALA A 16 2.10 14.45 -8.34
C ALA A 16 2.61 13.48 -9.45
N GLY A 17 1.86 12.40 -9.69
CA GLY A 17 2.23 11.40 -10.69
C GLY A 17 3.40 10.50 -10.26
N ALA A 18 3.69 10.41 -8.96
CA ALA A 18 4.69 9.50 -8.38
C ALA A 18 4.24 8.04 -8.43
N SER A 19 2.94 7.79 -8.57
CA SER A 19 2.37 6.45 -8.71
C SER A 19 1.31 6.39 -9.80
N VAL A 20 1.04 5.18 -10.28
CA VAL A 20 -0.03 4.89 -11.24
C VAL A 20 -1.11 4.09 -10.52
N VAL A 21 -2.31 4.64 -10.47
CA VAL A 21 -3.49 3.95 -9.93
C VAL A 21 -4.20 3.19 -11.03
N ARG A 22 -4.42 1.89 -10.84
CA ARG A 22 -5.23 1.05 -11.72
C ARG A 22 -6.55 0.72 -11.05
N GLU A 23 -7.63 0.95 -11.74
CA GLU A 23 -8.98 0.59 -11.26
C GLU A 23 -9.24 -0.90 -11.46
N VAL A 24 -9.76 -1.55 -10.42
CA VAL A 24 -10.12 -2.96 -10.41
C VAL A 24 -11.63 -3.06 -10.16
N GLY A 25 -12.38 -3.48 -11.17
CA GLY A 25 -13.82 -3.64 -11.05
C GLY A 25 -14.25 -5.04 -10.61
N ARG A 26 -15.50 -5.19 -10.20
CA ARG A 26 -16.10 -6.43 -9.71
C ARG A 26 -15.88 -7.65 -10.61
N SER A 27 -15.98 -7.47 -11.93
CA SER A 27 -15.76 -8.55 -12.91
C SER A 27 -14.33 -9.10 -12.85
N ALA A 28 -13.34 -8.21 -12.68
CA ALA A 28 -11.93 -8.59 -12.55
C ALA A 28 -11.68 -9.34 -11.23
N ILE A 29 -12.22 -8.85 -10.12
CA ILE A 29 -12.14 -9.52 -8.81
C ILE A 29 -12.72 -10.93 -8.90
N THR A 30 -13.91 -11.09 -9.49
CA THR A 30 -14.56 -12.38 -9.66
C THR A 30 -13.74 -13.36 -10.53
N ALA A 31 -13.12 -12.86 -11.60
CA ALA A 31 -12.23 -13.67 -12.44
C ALA A 31 -10.96 -14.11 -11.70
N MET A 32 -10.34 -13.21 -10.93
CA MET A 32 -9.12 -13.49 -10.16
C MET A 32 -9.37 -14.50 -9.04
N ARG A 33 -10.50 -14.45 -8.35
CA ARG A 33 -10.90 -15.49 -7.35
C ARG A 33 -10.92 -16.92 -7.93
N ARG A 34 -11.22 -17.05 -9.22
CA ARG A 34 -11.28 -18.36 -9.91
C ARG A 34 -9.95 -18.84 -10.43
N SER A 35 -8.96 -17.96 -10.59
CA SER A 35 -7.66 -18.26 -11.20
C SER A 35 -6.54 -18.51 -10.19
N ALA A 36 -6.85 -18.82 -8.95
CA ALA A 36 -5.86 -19.05 -7.89
C ALA A 36 -4.77 -20.03 -8.34
N SER A 37 -3.60 -19.53 -8.64
CA SER A 37 -2.44 -20.28 -9.14
C SER A 37 -1.19 -20.05 -8.30
N ALA A 38 -0.30 -21.01 -8.34
CA ALA A 38 0.80 -21.33 -7.45
C ALA A 38 1.93 -20.29 -7.33
N LYS A 39 2.57 -20.28 -6.17
CA LYS A 39 3.76 -19.51 -5.75
C LYS A 39 3.60 -17.99 -5.77
N LYS A 40 2.83 -17.52 -4.81
CA LYS A 40 2.65 -16.10 -4.50
C LYS A 40 3.26 -15.79 -3.14
N VAL A 41 3.52 -14.51 -2.88
CA VAL A 41 3.80 -14.02 -1.54
C VAL A 41 2.70 -14.49 -0.60
N ALA A 42 3.08 -14.95 0.58
CA ALA A 42 2.13 -15.46 1.55
C ALA A 42 1.42 -14.30 2.28
N PHE A 43 0.46 -13.69 1.62
CA PHE A 43 -0.47 -12.78 2.28
C PHE A 43 -1.39 -13.60 3.20
N SER A 44 -1.33 -13.37 4.51
CA SER A 44 -2.11 -14.15 5.48
C SER A 44 -3.61 -13.88 5.39
N ASP A 45 -4.42 -14.81 5.90
CA ASP A 45 -5.86 -14.57 6.03
C ASP A 45 -6.13 -13.45 7.04
N ALA A 46 -5.35 -13.38 8.12
CA ALA A 46 -5.44 -12.30 9.11
C ALA A 46 -5.20 -10.91 8.50
N LEU A 47 -4.32 -10.79 7.50
CA LEU A 47 -4.14 -9.54 6.76
C LEU A 47 -5.44 -9.11 6.06
N MET A 48 -6.09 -10.06 5.36
CA MET A 48 -7.33 -9.78 4.64
C MET A 48 -8.48 -9.44 5.60
N GLU A 49 -8.61 -10.19 6.68
CA GLU A 49 -9.62 -9.96 7.71
C GLU A 49 -9.45 -8.59 8.36
N ASN A 50 -8.23 -8.23 8.78
CA ASN A 50 -7.98 -6.96 9.46
C ASN A 50 -8.21 -5.75 8.54
N ILE A 51 -7.79 -5.82 7.28
CA ILE A 51 -8.06 -4.75 6.30
C ILE A 51 -9.58 -4.66 6.04
N PHE A 52 -10.25 -5.80 5.86
CA PHE A 52 -11.69 -5.81 5.62
C PHE A 52 -12.46 -5.17 6.77
N GLU A 53 -12.14 -5.55 8.02
CA GLU A 53 -12.76 -4.96 9.21
C GLU A 53 -12.53 -3.44 9.31
N ASP A 54 -11.35 -2.95 8.95
CA ASP A 54 -11.08 -1.51 8.94
C ASP A 54 -11.92 -0.78 7.88
N ILE A 55 -12.04 -1.35 6.68
CA ILE A 55 -12.90 -0.81 5.62
C ILE A 55 -14.37 -0.77 6.07
N GLU A 56 -14.87 -1.86 6.66
CA GLU A 56 -16.24 -1.94 7.21
C GLU A 56 -16.49 -0.91 8.32
N ARG A 57 -15.49 -0.64 9.16
CA ARG A 57 -15.56 0.41 10.18
C ARG A 57 -15.46 1.83 9.63
N GLY A 58 -15.15 1.97 8.34
CA GLY A 58 -14.97 3.27 7.70
C GLY A 58 -13.65 3.96 8.04
N GLU A 59 -12.62 3.18 8.41
CA GLU A 59 -11.29 3.73 8.64
C GLU A 59 -10.74 4.37 7.36
N PRO A 60 -10.10 5.54 7.44
CA PRO A 60 -9.60 6.25 6.27
C PRO A 60 -8.39 5.59 5.62
N GLY A 61 -7.72 4.68 6.33
CA GLY A 61 -6.57 3.94 5.83
C GLY A 61 -5.82 3.17 6.90
N GLY A 62 -4.88 2.34 6.46
CA GLY A 62 -4.05 1.52 7.32
C GLY A 62 -2.89 0.90 6.56
N SER A 63 -1.89 0.40 7.27
CA SER A 63 -0.83 -0.43 6.74
C SER A 63 -0.61 -1.63 7.63
N TYR A 64 -0.44 -2.79 7.01
CA TYR A 64 -0.35 -4.06 7.69
C TYR A 64 0.83 -4.87 7.14
N TYR A 65 1.59 -5.50 8.01
CA TYR A 65 2.54 -6.54 7.63
C TYR A 65 1.83 -7.73 6.98
N LEU A 66 2.57 -8.55 6.25
CA LEU A 66 2.00 -9.69 5.51
C LEU A 66 1.32 -10.72 6.41
N ASP A 67 1.68 -10.76 7.69
CA ASP A 67 1.07 -11.63 8.72
C ASP A 67 -0.22 -11.05 9.34
N GLY A 68 -0.59 -9.83 8.95
CA GLY A 68 -1.77 -9.12 9.45
C GLY A 68 -1.53 -8.17 10.61
N GLN A 69 -0.32 -8.07 11.15
CA GLN A 69 -0.03 -7.08 12.19
C GLN A 69 -0.06 -5.66 11.62
N ARG A 70 -0.70 -4.74 12.32
CA ARG A 70 -0.76 -3.33 11.91
C ARG A 70 0.58 -2.64 12.13
N ALA A 71 1.07 -1.93 11.13
CA ALA A 71 2.25 -1.10 11.25
C ALA A 71 1.92 0.18 12.03
N THR A 72 2.66 0.43 13.10
CA THR A 72 2.44 1.57 14.01
C THR A 72 3.71 2.37 14.29
N ARG A 73 4.84 1.95 13.75
CA ARG A 73 6.16 2.58 13.94
C ARG A 73 7.05 2.33 12.73
N GLY A 74 8.13 3.11 12.65
CA GLY A 74 9.05 3.09 11.52
C GLY A 74 8.56 4.00 10.37
N TYR A 75 9.21 3.86 9.23
CA TYR A 75 9.05 4.72 8.08
C TYR A 75 8.66 3.88 6.87
N ALA A 76 7.50 4.17 6.27
CA ALA A 76 7.09 3.49 5.04
C ALA A 76 7.66 4.20 3.82
N VAL A 77 8.35 3.44 2.99
CA VAL A 77 8.91 3.89 1.73
C VAL A 77 8.25 3.11 0.60
N GLY A 78 7.61 3.82 -0.32
CA GLY A 78 6.91 3.23 -1.45
C GLY A 78 7.81 2.36 -2.33
N GLY A 79 7.20 1.36 -2.95
CA GLY A 79 7.88 0.55 -3.94
C GLY A 79 8.05 1.32 -5.24
N TYR A 80 9.27 1.29 -5.78
CA TYR A 80 9.59 1.83 -7.08
C TYR A 80 10.54 0.88 -7.80
N GLU A 81 10.24 0.54 -9.02
CA GLU A 81 11.12 -0.27 -9.85
C GLU A 81 12.08 0.64 -10.58
N GLY A 82 13.38 0.50 -10.29
CA GLY A 82 14.44 1.35 -10.83
C GLY A 82 14.32 1.60 -12.32
N GLY A 83 14.55 2.84 -12.72
CA GLY A 83 14.64 3.27 -14.08
C GLY A 83 13.49 4.10 -14.60
N PHE A 84 12.22 3.78 -14.52
CA PHE A 84 11.10 4.60 -15.02
C PHE A 84 9.72 3.99 -14.72
N ARG A 85 9.65 2.85 -14.02
CA ARG A 85 8.36 2.30 -13.58
C ARG A 85 7.99 2.92 -12.25
N ARG A 86 6.79 3.45 -12.21
CA ARG A 86 6.16 3.98 -11.00
C ARG A 86 5.57 2.84 -10.20
N ALA A 87 5.51 2.99 -8.87
CA ALA A 87 4.78 2.06 -8.01
C ALA A 87 3.35 1.89 -8.54
N GLU A 88 2.90 0.64 -8.63
CA GLU A 88 1.51 0.35 -9.01
C GLU A 88 0.63 0.41 -7.77
N GLU A 89 -0.46 1.13 -7.89
CA GLU A 89 -1.52 1.22 -6.90
C GLU A 89 -2.82 0.74 -7.53
N PHE A 90 -3.63 0.02 -6.77
CA PHE A 90 -4.89 -0.53 -7.26
C PHE A 90 -6.05 0.09 -6.51
N ALA A 91 -6.99 0.66 -7.24
CA ALA A 91 -8.21 1.24 -6.68
C ALA A 91 -9.41 0.34 -6.96
N VAL A 92 -10.22 0.13 -5.95
CA VAL A 92 -11.46 -0.65 -6.03
C VAL A 92 -12.59 0.10 -5.32
N SER A 93 -13.82 0.02 -5.84
CA SER A 93 -14.98 0.55 -5.13
C SER A 93 -15.17 -0.23 -3.81
N ALA A 94 -15.47 0.46 -2.72
CA ALA A 94 -15.81 -0.22 -1.46
C ALA A 94 -17.01 -1.18 -1.65
N ASP A 95 -17.96 -0.82 -2.51
CA ASP A 95 -19.14 -1.65 -2.82
C ASP A 95 -18.78 -2.94 -3.59
N ASP A 96 -17.59 -3.03 -4.18
CA ASP A 96 -17.10 -4.21 -4.88
C ASP A 96 -16.35 -5.19 -3.95
N ILE A 97 -16.14 -4.81 -2.68
CA ILE A 97 -15.52 -5.64 -1.64
C ILE A 97 -16.62 -6.14 -0.72
N GLU A 98 -17.05 -7.38 -0.89
CA GLU A 98 -18.12 -7.98 -0.08
C GLU A 98 -17.58 -8.87 1.04
N ASP A 99 -16.37 -9.39 0.90
CA ASP A 99 -15.72 -10.26 1.87
C ASP A 99 -14.19 -10.22 1.78
N PRO A 100 -13.45 -10.78 2.76
CA PRO A 100 -11.98 -10.82 2.74
C PRO A 100 -11.37 -11.50 1.51
N GLN A 101 -12.09 -12.37 0.80
CA GLN A 101 -11.57 -13.04 -0.39
C GLN A 101 -11.56 -12.10 -1.61
N ASP A 102 -12.44 -11.12 -1.63
CA ASP A 102 -12.39 -10.07 -2.66
C ASP A 102 -11.13 -9.22 -2.49
N LEU A 103 -10.79 -8.86 -1.22
CA LEU A 103 -9.53 -8.21 -0.89
C LEU A 103 -8.32 -9.04 -1.31
N ARG A 104 -8.35 -10.35 -1.05
CA ARG A 104 -7.26 -11.23 -1.46
C ARG A 104 -7.02 -11.14 -2.96
N ALA A 105 -8.06 -11.14 -3.76
CA ALA A 105 -7.94 -11.03 -5.21
C ALA A 105 -7.26 -9.71 -5.64
N VAL A 106 -7.55 -8.61 -4.95
CA VAL A 106 -6.91 -7.30 -5.22
C VAL A 106 -5.46 -7.27 -4.73
N VAL A 107 -5.21 -7.69 -3.48
CA VAL A 107 -3.88 -7.67 -2.87
C VAL A 107 -2.91 -8.57 -3.65
N GLU A 108 -3.36 -9.70 -4.16
CA GLU A 108 -2.57 -10.61 -4.99
C GLU A 108 -2.11 -10.00 -6.33
N LEU A 109 -2.72 -8.92 -6.80
CA LEU A 109 -2.19 -8.16 -7.95
C LEU A 109 -0.84 -7.51 -7.66
N MET A 110 -0.54 -7.27 -6.38
CA MET A 110 0.70 -6.66 -5.92
C MET A 110 1.80 -7.68 -5.59
N ASP A 111 1.57 -8.99 -5.85
CA ASP A 111 2.48 -10.08 -5.48
C ASP A 111 3.90 -9.89 -6.06
N GLU A 112 4.01 -9.47 -7.30
CA GLU A 112 5.31 -9.29 -7.94
C GLU A 112 6.09 -8.12 -7.30
N GLU A 113 5.43 -7.02 -7.03
CA GLU A 113 6.03 -5.86 -6.38
C GLU A 113 6.39 -6.17 -4.92
N ALA A 114 5.47 -6.80 -4.17
CA ALA A 114 5.75 -7.23 -2.80
C ALA A 114 6.96 -8.16 -2.72
N ARG A 115 7.05 -9.13 -3.63
CA ARG A 115 8.18 -10.07 -3.71
C ARG A 115 9.50 -9.36 -4.00
N ARG A 116 9.49 -8.36 -4.86
CA ARG A 116 10.67 -7.54 -5.14
C ARG A 116 11.08 -6.73 -3.90
N LEU A 117 10.14 -6.12 -3.21
CA LEU A 117 10.39 -5.32 -2.01
C LEU A 117 10.90 -6.16 -0.82
N MET A 118 10.57 -7.45 -0.76
CA MET A 118 11.05 -8.34 0.30
C MET A 118 12.58 -8.50 0.33
N SER A 119 13.28 -8.22 -0.78
CA SER A 119 14.75 -8.19 -0.80
C SER A 119 15.34 -6.99 -0.07
N ASP A 120 14.59 -5.91 0.04
CA ASP A 120 15.03 -4.63 0.59
C ASP A 120 14.64 -4.45 2.07
N GLY A 121 13.70 -5.25 2.57
CA GLY A 121 13.26 -5.18 3.96
C GLY A 121 11.86 -5.73 4.19
N GLU A 122 11.30 -5.40 5.36
CA GLU A 122 9.94 -5.78 5.71
C GLU A 122 8.93 -5.09 4.80
N VAL A 123 7.93 -5.84 4.35
CA VAL A 123 6.90 -5.36 3.42
C VAL A 123 5.57 -5.21 4.15
N VAL A 124 4.88 -4.13 3.86
CA VAL A 124 3.50 -3.88 4.29
C VAL A 124 2.59 -3.66 3.10
N VAL A 125 1.33 -4.03 3.27
CA VAL A 125 0.22 -3.64 2.40
C VAL A 125 -0.44 -2.41 3.02
N GLY A 126 -0.48 -1.32 2.26
CA GLY A 126 -1.19 -0.11 2.62
C GLY A 126 -2.55 -0.03 1.93
N PHE A 127 -3.52 0.59 2.60
CA PHE A 127 -4.76 0.99 1.97
C PHE A 127 -5.18 2.39 2.44
N TRP A 128 -5.88 3.12 1.59
CA TRP A 128 -6.51 4.39 1.96
C TRP A 128 -7.71 4.68 1.06
N LYS A 129 -8.61 5.52 1.54
CA LYS A 129 -9.77 5.98 0.78
C LYS A 129 -9.41 7.27 0.04
N ASN A 130 -9.56 7.26 -1.29
CA ASN A 130 -9.33 8.45 -2.11
C ASN A 130 -10.55 9.38 -2.16
N ASP A 131 -10.41 10.55 -2.79
CA ASP A 131 -11.49 11.56 -2.93
C ASP A 131 -12.69 11.06 -3.73
N ARG A 132 -12.54 9.99 -4.51
CA ARG A 132 -13.63 9.35 -5.25
C ARG A 132 -14.37 8.30 -4.42
N GLY A 133 -13.97 8.09 -3.17
CA GLY A 133 -14.52 7.08 -2.28
C GLY A 133 -14.06 5.65 -2.57
N GLN A 134 -13.07 5.48 -3.46
CA GLN A 134 -12.46 4.18 -3.74
C GLN A 134 -11.41 3.85 -2.67
N ILE A 135 -11.26 2.56 -2.40
CA ILE A 135 -10.15 2.04 -1.59
C ILE A 135 -8.97 1.79 -2.51
N VAL A 136 -7.85 2.40 -2.20
CA VAL A 136 -6.60 2.26 -2.95
C VAL A 136 -5.63 1.43 -2.15
N PHE A 137 -4.95 0.49 -2.80
CA PHE A 137 -3.97 -0.42 -2.22
C PHE A 137 -2.60 -0.22 -2.83
N ASP A 138 -1.57 -0.34 -2.01
CA ASP A 138 -0.17 -0.37 -2.43
C ASP A 138 0.67 -1.25 -1.53
N VAL A 139 1.94 -1.43 -1.89
CA VAL A 139 2.96 -2.06 -1.06
C VAL A 139 4.13 -1.11 -0.80
N SER A 140 4.71 -1.20 0.39
CA SER A 140 5.83 -0.37 0.82
C SER A 140 6.80 -1.20 1.66
N ASN A 141 8.07 -0.79 1.73
CA ASN A 141 8.99 -1.28 2.77
C ASN A 141 8.87 -0.45 4.04
N ILE A 142 9.11 -1.10 5.18
CA ILE A 142 9.26 -0.44 6.47
C ILE A 142 10.73 -0.42 6.86
N PHE A 143 11.21 0.76 7.24
CA PHE A 143 12.54 0.97 7.80
C PHE A 143 12.41 1.47 9.24
N SER A 144 13.29 1.01 10.11
CA SER A 144 13.32 1.46 11.50
C SER A 144 14.14 2.74 11.70
N ASP A 145 15.07 3.02 10.80
CA ASP A 145 15.95 4.17 10.81
C ASP A 145 15.51 5.20 9.79
N GLU A 146 15.38 6.46 10.21
CA GLU A 146 14.93 7.56 9.35
C GLU A 146 15.92 7.84 8.22
N GLN A 147 17.21 7.85 8.53
CA GLN A 147 18.24 8.15 7.53
C GLN A 147 18.23 7.09 6.42
N GLU A 148 18.15 5.80 6.80
CA GLU A 148 18.04 4.70 5.84
C GLU A 148 16.79 4.85 4.98
N ALA A 149 15.64 5.16 5.59
CA ALA A 149 14.38 5.38 4.88
C ALA A 149 14.48 6.55 3.89
N VAL A 150 15.11 7.66 4.29
CA VAL A 150 15.36 8.81 3.42
C VAL A 150 16.27 8.43 2.25
N GLU A 151 17.39 7.74 2.51
CA GLU A 151 18.33 7.31 1.45
C GLU A 151 17.64 6.39 0.43
N VAL A 152 16.86 5.42 0.91
CA VAL A 152 16.10 4.52 0.04
C VAL A 152 15.01 5.28 -0.71
N GLY A 153 14.26 6.15 -0.05
CA GLY A 153 13.24 6.98 -0.66
C GLY A 153 13.79 7.83 -1.81
N LEU A 154 14.91 8.52 -1.58
CA LEU A 154 15.61 9.30 -2.60
C LEU A 154 16.07 8.41 -3.78
N SER A 155 16.61 7.22 -3.49
CA SER A 155 17.05 6.28 -4.53
C SER A 155 15.89 5.75 -5.38
N ARG A 156 14.68 5.72 -4.83
CA ARG A 156 13.44 5.33 -5.50
C ARG A 156 12.69 6.52 -6.12
N PHE A 157 13.25 7.72 -6.06
CA PHE A 157 12.63 8.96 -6.54
C PHE A 157 11.28 9.26 -5.88
N GLU A 158 11.14 8.87 -4.61
CA GLU A 158 9.99 9.25 -3.80
C GLU A 158 10.05 10.74 -3.46
N GLU A 159 8.91 11.39 -3.41
CA GLU A 159 8.82 12.80 -2.98
C GLU A 159 8.67 12.88 -1.46
N GLU A 160 8.12 11.84 -0.85
CA GLU A 160 7.78 11.79 0.56
C GLU A 160 7.79 10.35 1.06
N ILE A 161 8.18 10.16 2.33
CA ILE A 161 8.04 8.90 3.07
C ILE A 161 7.09 9.11 4.25
N TRP A 162 6.49 8.04 4.77
CA TRP A 162 5.54 8.13 5.88
C TRP A 162 6.16 7.71 7.20
N ASP A 163 6.12 8.59 8.23
CA ASP A 163 6.50 8.28 9.61
C ASP A 163 5.28 7.83 10.41
N PHE A 164 5.21 6.54 10.75
CA PHE A 164 4.10 5.99 11.52
C PHE A 164 4.09 6.46 12.97
N SER A 165 5.24 6.77 13.55
CA SER A 165 5.35 7.17 14.95
C SER A 165 4.76 8.57 15.19
N ASN A 166 4.97 9.47 14.24
CA ASN A 166 4.47 10.84 14.29
C ASN A 166 3.17 11.03 13.48
N GLY A 167 2.80 10.06 12.65
CA GLY A 167 1.61 10.14 11.79
C GLY A 167 1.70 11.24 10.75
N THR A 168 2.88 11.45 10.15
CA THR A 168 3.15 12.52 9.20
C THR A 168 4.04 12.06 8.06
N GLY A 169 3.93 12.74 6.92
CA GLY A 169 4.86 12.57 5.81
C GLY A 169 6.14 13.38 6.02
N ILE A 170 7.26 12.83 5.58
CA ILE A 170 8.57 13.49 5.53
C ILE A 170 8.85 13.81 4.07
N ASN A 171 8.94 15.09 3.73
CA ASN A 171 9.22 15.55 2.37
C ASN A 171 10.70 15.35 2.04
N LEU A 172 11.00 14.54 1.05
CA LEU A 172 12.38 14.22 0.66
C LEU A 172 13.08 15.35 -0.09
N ASN A 173 12.36 16.33 -0.60
CA ASN A 173 12.98 17.51 -1.19
C ASN A 173 13.78 18.33 -0.16
N ASP A 174 13.47 18.18 1.14
CA ASP A 174 14.19 18.86 2.22
C ASP A 174 15.59 18.27 2.48
N TYR A 175 15.90 17.11 1.86
CA TYR A 175 17.17 16.37 1.98
C TYR A 175 18.04 16.44 0.71
N MET A 176 17.57 17.11 -0.35
CA MET A 176 18.32 17.34 -1.60
C MET A 176 19.03 18.68 -1.55
#